data_44683af6c4f5a875b806c833eab82055
#
_entry.id   44683af6c4f5a875b806c833eab82055
#
_cell.length_a   1.000
_cell.length_b   1.000
_cell.length_c   1.000
_cell.angle_alpha   90.00
_cell.angle_beta   90.00
_cell.angle_gamma   90.00
#
_symmetry.space_group_name_H-M   'P 1'
#
loop_
_entity.id
_entity.type
_entity.pdbx_description
1 polymer ?
#
loop_
_entity_poly.entity_id
_entity_poly.type
_entity_poly.pdbx_seq_one_letter_code
_entity_poly.pdbx_strand_id
1 'polypeptide(L)'
;GNTSEPSSATVTDTTAPDAPTVNDVTSDATQVTGQAEPGSTVTVTFPDGTTATGTADDQGNFTIDIPSNVDLNGGEELQVTATDKDGNTSEPSSANVTDTTAPDAPTVNDVTSDATQVTGQAEPGSTVTVTFPDGTTATGTADDQGNFTIDIPSNVDLNGGEELQVTATDKDGNTSEPSSANVTDTTAPDAPTVNDVTSDATQVTGQAEPGSTVTVTFPDGTTATGTANDQGNFAIDIPTGVELEGGEEILATATDDNGNTSKTTTTTVTDTTA
;
A
#
# COMPACT_ATOMS: atom_id res chain seq x y z
N GLY A 1 -56.79 -77.76 10.58
CA GLY A 1 -56.87 -76.30 10.76
C GLY A 1 -56.30 -75.61 9.53
N ASN A 2 -57.04 -74.78 8.90
CA ASN A 2 -56.67 -73.98 7.73
C ASN A 2 -56.03 -72.71 8.29
N THR A 3 -54.76 -72.44 7.98
CA THR A 3 -54.01 -71.18 8.28
C THR A 3 -54.12 -70.24 7.10
N SER A 4 -54.40 -68.98 7.37
CA SER A 4 -54.38 -67.93 6.32
C SER A 4 -52.95 -67.67 5.89
N GLU A 5 -52.75 -67.23 4.66
CA GLU A 5 -51.49 -66.72 4.20
C GLU A 5 -51.03 -65.50 5.05
N PRO A 6 -49.75 -65.39 5.36
CA PRO A 6 -49.25 -64.20 6.10
C PRO A 6 -49.45 -62.94 5.29
N SER A 7 -49.93 -61.89 5.96
CA SER A 7 -49.94 -60.52 5.35
C SER A 7 -48.70 -59.77 5.87
N SER A 8 -47.99 -59.08 4.97
CA SER A 8 -46.84 -58.23 5.31
C SER A 8 -47.28 -56.76 5.21
N ALA A 9 -46.85 -55.98 6.15
CA ALA A 9 -46.96 -54.49 6.11
C ALA A 9 -45.53 -53.92 6.07
N THR A 10 -45.30 -52.96 5.19
CA THR A 10 -44.01 -52.22 5.15
C THR A 10 -44.09 -51.05 6.13
N VAL A 11 -43.14 -50.92 6.99
CA VAL A 11 -42.94 -49.71 7.83
C VAL A 11 -42.17 -48.69 7.02
N THR A 12 -42.75 -47.53 6.80
CA THR A 12 -42.07 -46.41 6.13
C THR A 12 -41.40 -45.53 7.18
N ASP A 13 -40.14 -45.21 6.99
CA ASP A 13 -39.42 -44.24 7.82
C ASP A 13 -39.93 -42.82 7.47
N THR A 14 -40.33 -42.07 8.47
CA THR A 14 -40.80 -40.67 8.34
C THR A 14 -40.02 -39.75 9.31
N THR A 15 -38.91 -40.23 9.91
CA THR A 15 -38.10 -39.51 10.86
C THR A 15 -36.95 -38.87 10.11
N ALA A 16 -36.89 -37.54 10.10
CA ALA A 16 -35.78 -36.80 9.51
C ALA A 16 -34.50 -36.92 10.38
N PRO A 17 -33.34 -36.89 9.76
CA PRO A 17 -32.08 -36.78 10.49
C PRO A 17 -32.06 -35.53 11.36
N ASP A 18 -31.17 -35.54 12.37
CA ASP A 18 -30.79 -34.31 13.09
C ASP A 18 -30.12 -33.30 12.13
N ALA A 19 -30.27 -32.00 12.41
CA ALA A 19 -29.58 -30.95 11.64
C ALA A 19 -28.06 -31.16 11.69
N PRO A 20 -27.36 -31.03 10.55
CA PRO A 20 -25.89 -31.18 10.51
C PRO A 20 -25.16 -30.19 11.42
N THR A 21 -23.98 -30.55 11.91
CA THR A 21 -23.04 -29.58 12.46
C THR A 21 -22.04 -29.21 11.37
N VAL A 22 -21.73 -27.93 11.24
CA VAL A 22 -20.81 -27.40 10.23
C VAL A 22 -19.60 -26.82 10.93
N ASN A 23 -18.40 -27.15 10.46
CA ASN A 23 -17.16 -26.53 10.94
C ASN A 23 -17.08 -25.09 10.41
N ASP A 24 -16.18 -24.27 11.00
CA ASP A 24 -15.93 -22.92 10.55
C ASP A 24 -15.58 -22.89 9.04
N VAL A 25 -16.18 -21.96 8.32
CA VAL A 25 -15.97 -21.76 6.90
C VAL A 25 -15.35 -20.38 6.70
N THR A 26 -14.27 -20.31 5.92
CA THR A 26 -13.56 -19.07 5.61
C THR A 26 -13.74 -18.68 4.15
N SER A 27 -13.48 -17.42 3.81
CA SER A 27 -13.62 -16.92 2.44
C SER A 27 -12.66 -17.64 1.46
N ASP A 28 -11.53 -18.12 1.93
CA ASP A 28 -10.55 -18.89 1.15
C ASP A 28 -10.79 -20.43 1.19
N ALA A 29 -11.87 -20.87 1.84
CA ALA A 29 -12.17 -22.31 1.93
C ALA A 29 -12.46 -22.89 0.54
N THR A 30 -11.97 -24.09 0.31
CA THR A 30 -12.28 -24.89 -0.89
C THR A 30 -13.27 -26.00 -0.63
N GLN A 31 -13.60 -26.24 0.64
CA GLN A 31 -14.50 -27.32 1.10
C GLN A 31 -15.31 -26.87 2.31
N VAL A 32 -16.53 -27.38 2.40
CA VAL A 32 -17.37 -27.34 3.60
C VAL A 32 -17.29 -28.71 4.29
N THR A 33 -16.99 -28.73 5.57
CA THR A 33 -16.85 -29.95 6.36
C THR A 33 -17.74 -29.91 7.59
N GLY A 34 -18.06 -31.08 8.13
CA GLY A 34 -18.86 -31.17 9.35
C GLY A 34 -19.31 -32.58 9.66
N GLN A 35 -20.38 -32.68 10.45
CA GLN A 35 -20.99 -33.98 10.81
C GLN A 35 -22.51 -33.98 10.54
N ALA A 36 -22.98 -35.11 10.12
CA ALA A 36 -24.40 -35.40 9.87
C ALA A 36 -24.68 -36.88 10.23
N GLU A 37 -25.93 -37.32 10.08
CA GLU A 37 -26.26 -38.72 10.26
C GLU A 37 -25.45 -39.60 9.29
N PRO A 38 -24.81 -40.69 9.77
CA PRO A 38 -24.06 -41.58 8.90
C PRO A 38 -24.87 -42.10 7.72
N GLY A 39 -24.33 -41.97 6.50
CA GLY A 39 -24.99 -42.43 5.27
C GLY A 39 -26.03 -41.43 4.70
N SER A 40 -26.34 -40.33 5.38
CA SER A 40 -27.23 -39.30 4.85
C SER A 40 -26.58 -38.53 3.69
N THR A 41 -27.37 -37.99 2.80
CA THR A 41 -26.96 -37.05 1.78
C THR A 41 -26.96 -35.62 2.37
N VAL A 42 -25.82 -35.02 2.46
CA VAL A 42 -25.68 -33.62 2.92
C VAL A 42 -25.72 -32.67 1.74
N THR A 43 -26.54 -31.63 1.83
CA THR A 43 -26.67 -30.57 0.83
C THR A 43 -26.24 -29.23 1.44
N VAL A 44 -25.26 -28.59 0.83
CA VAL A 44 -24.86 -27.21 1.12
C VAL A 44 -25.52 -26.30 0.09
N THR A 45 -26.22 -25.28 0.57
CA THR A 45 -26.76 -24.19 -0.25
C THR A 45 -25.94 -22.94 -0.01
N PHE A 46 -25.36 -22.43 -1.08
CA PHE A 46 -24.52 -21.22 -1.07
C PHE A 46 -25.37 -19.95 -1.23
N PRO A 47 -24.82 -18.77 -0.92
CA PRO A 47 -25.56 -17.49 -0.96
C PRO A 47 -26.15 -17.14 -2.33
N ASP A 48 -25.51 -17.56 -3.41
CA ASP A 48 -25.98 -17.37 -4.79
C ASP A 48 -27.09 -18.36 -5.20
N GLY A 49 -27.49 -19.28 -4.29
CA GLY A 49 -28.46 -20.35 -4.54
C GLY A 49 -27.86 -21.59 -5.19
N THR A 50 -26.57 -21.61 -5.49
CA THR A 50 -25.89 -22.84 -5.94
C THR A 50 -25.92 -23.88 -4.83
N THR A 51 -26.00 -25.16 -5.19
CA THR A 51 -25.95 -26.25 -4.22
C THR A 51 -24.86 -27.25 -4.57
N ALA A 52 -24.23 -27.80 -3.53
CA ALA A 52 -23.32 -28.93 -3.62
C ALA A 52 -23.75 -30.03 -2.66
N THR A 53 -23.50 -31.28 -3.01
CA THR A 53 -23.95 -32.43 -2.22
C THR A 53 -22.79 -33.39 -1.97
N GLY A 54 -22.82 -34.06 -0.83
CA GLY A 54 -21.95 -35.17 -0.46
C GLY A 54 -22.65 -36.16 0.43
N THR A 55 -21.96 -37.23 0.79
CA THR A 55 -22.50 -38.24 1.71
C THR A 55 -21.70 -38.27 2.99
N ALA A 56 -22.37 -38.31 4.13
CA ALA A 56 -21.71 -38.51 5.43
C ALA A 56 -21.17 -39.95 5.52
N ASP A 57 -19.97 -40.12 5.96
CA ASP A 57 -19.31 -41.41 6.14
C ASP A 57 -19.93 -42.20 7.31
N ASP A 58 -19.42 -43.44 7.56
CA ASP A 58 -19.91 -44.31 8.62
C ASP A 58 -19.71 -43.70 10.04
N GLN A 59 -18.88 -42.65 10.17
CA GLN A 59 -18.67 -41.91 11.42
C GLN A 59 -19.42 -40.58 11.46
N GLY A 60 -20.20 -40.30 10.40
CA GLY A 60 -21.00 -39.10 10.24
C GLY A 60 -20.23 -37.90 9.66
N ASN A 61 -18.95 -38.02 9.31
CA ASN A 61 -18.20 -36.89 8.75
C ASN A 61 -18.57 -36.67 7.28
N PHE A 62 -18.69 -35.42 6.88
CA PHE A 62 -18.82 -35.04 5.48
C PHE A 62 -17.76 -34.03 5.07
N THR A 63 -17.42 -34.08 3.80
CA THR A 63 -16.55 -33.12 3.11
C THR A 63 -17.15 -32.85 1.73
N ILE A 64 -17.50 -31.62 1.46
CA ILE A 64 -18.16 -31.20 0.22
C ILE A 64 -17.35 -30.08 -0.42
N ASP A 65 -16.91 -30.29 -1.66
CA ASP A 65 -16.16 -29.30 -2.41
C ASP A 65 -17.04 -28.09 -2.73
N ILE A 66 -16.51 -26.89 -2.55
CA ILE A 66 -17.16 -25.64 -2.97
C ILE A 66 -17.00 -25.52 -4.49
N PRO A 67 -18.11 -25.37 -5.24
CA PRO A 67 -18.04 -25.24 -6.70
C PRO A 67 -17.19 -24.01 -7.12
N SER A 68 -16.39 -24.15 -8.16
CA SER A 68 -15.46 -23.10 -8.63
C SER A 68 -16.12 -21.81 -9.13
N ASN A 69 -17.43 -21.81 -9.28
CA ASN A 69 -18.23 -20.63 -9.64
C ASN A 69 -18.87 -19.96 -8.42
N VAL A 70 -18.69 -20.49 -7.22
CA VAL A 70 -19.11 -19.88 -5.96
C VAL A 70 -17.94 -19.09 -5.39
N ASP A 71 -18.20 -17.83 -5.08
CA ASP A 71 -17.25 -16.91 -4.49
C ASP A 71 -17.73 -16.55 -3.08
N LEU A 72 -16.88 -16.73 -2.09
CA LEU A 72 -17.16 -16.44 -0.69
C LEU A 72 -16.30 -15.24 -0.26
N ASN A 73 -16.97 -14.15 0.14
CA ASN A 73 -16.30 -12.89 0.46
C ASN A 73 -16.27 -12.55 1.97
N GLY A 74 -16.93 -13.42 2.77
CA GLY A 74 -17.07 -13.20 4.21
C GLY A 74 -18.34 -12.45 4.61
N GLY A 75 -18.92 -12.89 5.71
CA GLY A 75 -20.21 -12.39 6.21
C GLY A 75 -21.44 -13.06 5.61
N GLU A 76 -21.30 -13.89 4.58
CA GLU A 76 -22.40 -14.66 4.00
C GLU A 76 -22.75 -15.85 4.88
N GLU A 77 -23.99 -16.32 4.71
CA GLU A 77 -24.51 -17.49 5.44
C GLU A 77 -24.75 -18.66 4.48
N LEU A 78 -24.17 -19.80 4.80
CA LEU A 78 -24.45 -21.08 4.15
C LEU A 78 -25.58 -21.79 4.89
N GLN A 79 -26.42 -22.53 4.15
CA GLN A 79 -27.42 -23.40 4.72
C GLN A 79 -27.09 -24.87 4.41
N VAL A 80 -27.12 -25.73 5.42
CA VAL A 80 -26.72 -27.14 5.29
C VAL A 80 -27.84 -28.02 5.83
N THR A 81 -28.27 -29.00 5.04
CA THR A 81 -29.29 -29.99 5.41
C THR A 81 -28.79 -31.40 5.20
N ALA A 82 -29.32 -32.35 5.95
CA ALA A 82 -29.12 -33.79 5.75
C ALA A 82 -30.40 -34.45 5.32
N THR A 83 -30.31 -35.37 4.37
CA THR A 83 -31.46 -36.15 3.89
C THR A 83 -31.13 -37.63 4.01
N ASP A 84 -31.97 -38.40 4.68
CA ASP A 84 -31.80 -39.85 4.85
C ASP A 84 -32.09 -40.63 3.54
N LYS A 85 -31.91 -41.95 3.58
CA LYS A 85 -32.18 -42.86 2.45
C LYS A 85 -33.64 -42.91 2.04
N ASP A 86 -34.57 -42.56 2.95
CA ASP A 86 -36.02 -42.61 2.75
C ASP A 86 -36.60 -41.25 2.27
N GLY A 87 -35.73 -40.21 2.19
CA GLY A 87 -36.05 -38.89 1.66
C GLY A 87 -36.51 -37.88 2.71
N ASN A 88 -36.38 -38.20 4.00
CA ASN A 88 -36.69 -37.25 5.07
C ASN A 88 -35.52 -36.28 5.22
N THR A 89 -35.79 -34.98 5.22
CA THR A 89 -34.77 -33.93 5.28
C THR A 89 -34.78 -33.22 6.63
N SER A 90 -33.62 -32.97 7.21
CA SER A 90 -33.43 -32.26 8.49
C SER A 90 -33.88 -30.80 8.42
N GLU A 91 -34.04 -30.17 9.57
CA GLU A 91 -33.95 -28.73 9.67
C GLU A 91 -32.53 -28.25 9.19
N PRO A 92 -32.46 -27.05 8.59
CA PRO A 92 -31.18 -26.52 8.13
C PRO A 92 -30.30 -26.07 9.31
N SER A 93 -29.00 -26.26 9.18
CA SER A 93 -27.98 -25.56 9.97
C SER A 93 -27.40 -24.41 9.19
N SER A 94 -27.09 -23.31 9.87
CA SER A 94 -26.41 -22.16 9.29
C SER A 94 -24.92 -22.16 9.64
N ALA A 95 -24.07 -21.79 8.69
CA ALA A 95 -22.66 -21.47 8.91
C ALA A 95 -22.33 -20.10 8.30
N ASN A 96 -21.79 -19.19 9.10
CA ASN A 96 -21.33 -17.91 8.60
C ASN A 96 -19.91 -18.05 8.04
N VAL A 97 -19.66 -17.42 6.91
CA VAL A 97 -18.35 -17.35 6.30
C VAL A 97 -17.53 -16.24 6.98
N THR A 98 -16.37 -16.58 7.49
CA THR A 98 -15.41 -15.60 8.04
C THR A 98 -14.53 -15.10 6.90
N ASP A 99 -14.40 -13.77 6.77
CA ASP A 99 -13.45 -13.19 5.82
C ASP A 99 -12.01 -13.37 6.32
N THR A 100 -11.19 -14.00 5.52
CA THR A 100 -9.75 -14.19 5.74
C THR A 100 -8.92 -13.73 4.54
N THR A 101 -9.60 -13.10 3.55
CA THR A 101 -8.97 -12.65 2.31
C THR A 101 -8.49 -11.22 2.48
N ALA A 102 -7.17 -11.03 2.46
CA ALA A 102 -6.60 -9.69 2.53
C ALA A 102 -6.87 -8.92 1.22
N PRO A 103 -7.02 -7.58 1.30
CA PRO A 103 -7.05 -6.74 0.12
C PRO A 103 -5.80 -6.88 -0.76
N ASP A 104 -5.92 -6.53 -2.03
CA ASP A 104 -4.73 -6.34 -2.87
C ASP A 104 -3.83 -5.23 -2.32
N ALA A 105 -2.52 -5.35 -2.57
CA ALA A 105 -1.56 -4.32 -2.18
C ALA A 105 -1.92 -2.97 -2.84
N PRO A 106 -1.92 -1.85 -2.09
CA PRO A 106 -2.26 -0.54 -2.65
C PRO A 106 -1.35 -0.13 -3.81
N THR A 107 -1.85 0.68 -4.73
CA THR A 107 -1.01 1.44 -5.65
C THR A 107 -0.77 2.83 -5.09
N VAL A 108 0.46 3.30 -5.16
CA VAL A 108 0.87 4.60 -4.62
C VAL A 108 1.32 5.50 -5.78
N ASN A 109 0.83 6.72 -5.82
CA ASN A 109 1.29 7.72 -6.78
C ASN A 109 2.70 8.20 -6.39
N ASP A 110 3.39 8.86 -7.34
CA ASP A 110 4.71 9.43 -7.09
C ASP A 110 4.69 10.34 -5.86
N VAL A 111 5.67 10.17 -5.00
CA VAL A 111 5.87 10.98 -3.79
C VAL A 111 7.16 11.79 -3.94
N THR A 112 7.08 13.08 -3.64
CA THR A 112 8.21 13.99 -3.71
C THR A 112 8.62 14.49 -2.34
N SER A 113 9.85 15.00 -2.19
CA SER A 113 10.35 15.52 -0.91
C SER A 113 9.55 16.71 -0.38
N ASP A 114 8.89 17.47 -1.26
CA ASP A 114 8.02 18.59 -0.90
C ASP A 114 6.54 18.21 -0.79
N ALA A 115 6.21 16.90 -0.90
CA ALA A 115 4.83 16.43 -0.78
C ALA A 115 4.27 16.68 0.63
N THR A 116 3.01 17.04 0.69
CA THR A 116 2.26 17.17 1.96
C THR A 116 1.28 16.04 2.18
N GLN A 117 1.07 15.20 1.15
CA GLN A 117 0.13 14.09 1.15
C GLN A 117 0.69 12.91 0.36
N VAL A 118 0.32 11.71 0.78
CA VAL A 118 0.48 10.47 0.01
C VAL A 118 -0.88 10.11 -0.57
N THR A 119 -0.92 9.83 -1.86
CA THR A 119 -2.16 9.49 -2.58
C THR A 119 -2.01 8.20 -3.37
N GLY A 120 -3.12 7.54 -3.68
CA GLY A 120 -3.10 6.31 -4.45
C GLY A 120 -4.45 5.63 -4.52
N GLN A 121 -4.42 4.31 -4.77
CA GLN A 121 -5.61 3.49 -4.79
C GLN A 121 -5.41 2.23 -3.96
N ALA A 122 -6.48 1.82 -3.30
CA ALA A 122 -6.61 0.59 -2.52
C ALA A 122 -8.02 0.04 -2.65
N GLU A 123 -8.32 -1.08 -2.02
CA GLU A 123 -9.68 -1.61 -1.99
C GLU A 123 -10.65 -0.58 -1.38
N PRO A 124 -11.81 -0.32 -2.04
CA PRO A 124 -12.81 0.61 -1.51
C PRO A 124 -13.23 0.27 -0.08
N GLY A 125 -13.19 1.28 0.80
CA GLY A 125 -13.55 1.12 2.22
C GLY A 125 -12.43 0.58 3.11
N SER A 126 -11.32 0.11 2.57
CA SER A 126 -10.18 -0.35 3.36
C SER A 126 -9.50 0.81 4.11
N THR A 127 -8.88 0.48 5.24
CA THR A 127 -8.01 1.41 5.97
C THR A 127 -6.60 1.32 5.39
N VAL A 128 -6.11 2.41 4.80
CA VAL A 128 -4.76 2.50 4.27
C VAL A 128 -3.82 3.05 5.34
N THR A 129 -2.70 2.37 5.53
CA THR A 129 -1.63 2.79 6.47
C THR A 129 -0.36 3.08 5.68
N VAL A 130 0.17 4.30 5.83
CA VAL A 130 1.49 4.71 5.33
C VAL A 130 2.48 4.65 6.49
N THR A 131 3.57 3.94 6.29
CA THR A 131 4.72 3.90 7.22
C THR A 131 5.86 4.69 6.61
N PHE A 132 6.30 5.74 7.31
CA PHE A 132 7.38 6.62 6.92
C PHE A 132 8.75 6.07 7.35
N PRO A 133 9.86 6.58 6.77
CA PRO A 133 11.21 6.07 7.04
C PRO A 133 11.63 6.13 8.51
N ASP A 134 11.12 7.09 9.27
CA ASP A 134 11.36 7.24 10.70
C ASP A 134 10.52 6.30 11.60
N GLY A 135 9.67 5.46 10.97
CA GLY A 135 8.72 4.57 11.65
C GLY A 135 7.39 5.23 12.05
N THR A 136 7.22 6.52 11.79
CA THR A 136 5.92 7.19 11.97
C THR A 136 4.89 6.58 11.02
N THR A 137 3.64 6.50 11.44
CA THR A 137 2.54 6.01 10.60
C THR A 137 1.44 7.05 10.49
N ALA A 138 0.80 7.10 9.33
CA ALA A 138 -0.44 7.83 9.11
C ALA A 138 -1.47 6.93 8.42
N THR A 139 -2.74 7.14 8.71
CA THR A 139 -3.83 6.30 8.18
C THR A 139 -4.91 7.14 7.53
N GLY A 140 -5.59 6.54 6.56
CA GLY A 140 -6.78 7.09 5.92
C GLY A 140 -7.66 5.97 5.39
N THR A 141 -8.83 6.29 4.85
CA THR A 141 -9.75 5.32 4.28
C THR A 141 -9.83 5.54 2.76
N ALA A 142 -9.79 4.46 2.00
CA ALA A 142 -10.06 4.50 0.57
C ALA A 142 -11.56 4.78 0.33
N ASP A 143 -11.87 5.68 -0.58
CA ASP A 143 -13.24 6.04 -0.94
C ASP A 143 -13.95 4.93 -1.73
N ASP A 144 -15.22 5.13 -2.10
CA ASP A 144 -16.02 4.16 -2.86
C ASP A 144 -15.44 3.84 -4.26
N GLN A 145 -14.49 4.65 -4.75
CA GLN A 145 -13.76 4.43 -6.01
C GLN A 145 -12.33 3.89 -5.76
N GLY A 146 -11.99 3.62 -4.50
CA GLY A 146 -10.70 3.11 -4.08
C GLY A 146 -9.61 4.18 -3.91
N ASN A 147 -9.91 5.47 -4.10
CA ASN A 147 -8.87 6.51 -3.95
C ASN A 147 -8.62 6.81 -2.47
N PHE A 148 -7.36 7.00 -2.11
CA PHE A 148 -6.99 7.49 -0.79
C PHE A 148 -6.11 8.74 -0.87
N THR A 149 -6.21 9.57 0.16
CA THR A 149 -5.36 10.75 0.39
C THR A 149 -5.05 10.81 1.87
N ILE A 150 -3.77 10.74 2.21
CA ILE A 150 -3.27 10.69 3.59
C ILE A 150 -2.27 11.82 3.80
N ASP A 151 -2.53 12.69 4.75
CA ASP A 151 -1.64 13.80 5.09
C ASP A 151 -0.33 13.27 5.70
N ILE A 152 0.80 13.83 5.26
CA ILE A 152 2.10 13.55 5.85
C ILE A 152 2.20 14.31 7.17
N PRO A 153 2.49 13.63 8.31
CA PRO A 153 2.61 14.29 9.59
C PRO A 153 3.70 15.38 9.58
N SER A 154 3.46 16.51 10.23
CA SER A 154 4.37 17.67 10.21
C SER A 154 5.74 17.42 10.87
N ASN A 155 5.91 16.31 11.56
CA ASN A 155 7.18 15.88 12.15
C ASN A 155 7.96 14.91 11.24
N VAL A 156 7.39 14.51 10.10
CA VAL A 156 8.05 13.67 9.09
C VAL A 156 8.71 14.61 8.07
N ASP A 157 9.98 14.38 7.83
CA ASP A 157 10.77 15.12 6.85
C ASP A 157 11.20 14.14 5.75
N LEU A 158 10.91 14.46 4.50
CA LEU A 158 11.24 13.67 3.34
C LEU A 158 12.32 14.41 2.54
N ASN A 159 13.47 13.78 2.38
CA ASN A 159 14.63 14.40 1.75
C ASN A 159 14.94 13.86 0.35
N GLY A 160 14.24 12.77 -0.04
CA GLY A 160 14.47 12.09 -1.31
C GLY A 160 15.38 10.87 -1.20
N GLY A 161 15.01 9.82 -1.91
CA GLY A 161 15.68 8.51 -1.86
C GLY A 161 15.16 7.56 -0.78
N GLU A 162 14.34 8.04 0.16
CA GLU A 162 13.69 7.21 1.17
C GLU A 162 12.56 6.39 0.56
N GLU A 163 12.23 5.29 1.23
CA GLU A 163 11.15 4.40 0.85
C GLU A 163 10.01 4.45 1.87
N LEU A 164 8.80 4.66 1.38
CA LEU A 164 7.56 4.53 2.15
C LEU A 164 6.99 3.12 1.97
N GLN A 165 6.37 2.58 3.01
CA GLN A 165 5.61 1.33 2.93
C GLN A 165 4.13 1.62 3.12
N VAL A 166 3.27 1.06 2.26
CA VAL A 166 1.84 1.30 2.29
C VAL A 166 1.08 -0.01 2.27
N THR A 167 0.18 -0.20 3.22
CA THR A 167 -0.69 -1.38 3.33
C THR A 167 -2.15 -0.97 3.35
N ALA A 168 -3.03 -1.88 2.95
CA ALA A 168 -4.48 -1.76 3.09
C ALA A 168 -4.99 -2.84 4.05
N THR A 169 -5.93 -2.49 4.91
CA THR A 169 -6.58 -3.42 5.85
C THR A 169 -8.09 -3.31 5.66
N ASP A 170 -8.76 -4.45 5.43
CA ASP A 170 -10.20 -4.49 5.27
C ASP A 170 -10.94 -4.29 6.60
N LYS A 171 -12.28 -4.36 6.55
CA LYS A 171 -13.16 -4.23 7.72
C LYS A 171 -13.03 -5.39 8.72
N ASP A 172 -12.54 -6.54 8.27
CA ASP A 172 -12.42 -7.77 9.07
C ASP A 172 -11.01 -7.92 9.67
N GLY A 173 -10.08 -7.03 9.31
CA GLY A 173 -8.73 -6.94 9.87
C GLY A 173 -7.67 -7.67 9.04
N ASN A 174 -8.02 -8.14 7.83
CA ASN A 174 -7.04 -8.75 6.93
C ASN A 174 -6.21 -7.63 6.28
N THR A 175 -4.89 -7.76 6.32
CA THR A 175 -3.96 -6.74 5.82
C THR A 175 -3.22 -7.24 4.60
N SER A 176 -3.13 -6.39 3.58
CA SER A 176 -2.45 -6.65 2.31
C SER A 176 -0.93 -6.84 2.48
N GLU A 177 -0.31 -7.39 1.45
CA GLU A 177 1.14 -7.20 1.26
C GLU A 177 1.44 -5.70 1.13
N PRO A 178 2.63 -5.23 1.58
CA PRO A 178 2.99 -3.83 1.46
C PRO A 178 3.36 -3.46 0.02
N SER A 179 2.99 -2.25 -0.39
CA SER A 179 3.55 -1.57 -1.55
C SER A 179 4.63 -0.60 -1.11
N SER A 180 5.68 -0.47 -1.92
CA SER A 180 6.76 0.50 -1.71
C SER A 180 6.60 1.71 -2.63
N ALA A 181 6.86 2.91 -2.11
CA ALA A 181 6.99 4.13 -2.89
C ALA A 181 8.30 4.85 -2.52
N ASN A 182 9.13 5.11 -3.53
CA ASN A 182 10.36 5.87 -3.33
C ASN A 182 10.06 7.38 -3.41
N VAL A 183 10.64 8.14 -2.48
CA VAL A 183 10.54 9.60 -2.47
C VAL A 183 11.53 10.17 -3.48
N THR A 184 11.02 10.98 -4.42
CA THR A 184 11.85 11.73 -5.36
C THR A 184 12.25 13.06 -4.73
N ASP A 185 13.54 13.38 -4.70
CA ASP A 185 13.99 14.69 -4.25
C ASP A 185 13.66 15.76 -5.31
N THR A 186 12.90 16.75 -4.89
CA THR A 186 12.52 17.94 -5.69
C THR A 186 12.88 19.23 -4.95
N THR A 187 13.54 19.11 -3.81
CA THR A 187 13.88 20.23 -2.93
C THR A 187 15.24 20.82 -3.34
N ALA A 188 15.20 22.04 -3.88
CA ALA A 188 16.43 22.72 -4.23
C ALA A 188 17.19 23.19 -2.99
N PRO A 189 18.54 23.21 -3.03
CA PRO A 189 19.36 23.80 -1.98
C PRO A 189 19.00 25.26 -1.70
N ASP A 190 19.36 25.74 -0.52
CA ASP A 190 19.30 27.17 -0.25
C ASP A 190 20.24 27.94 -1.19
N ALA A 191 19.88 29.20 -1.51
CA ALA A 191 20.74 30.05 -2.31
C ALA A 191 22.11 30.23 -1.65
N PRO A 192 23.23 30.07 -2.39
CA PRO A 192 24.55 30.19 -1.81
C PRO A 192 24.76 31.61 -1.26
N THR A 193 25.58 31.73 -0.19
CA THR A 193 26.13 33.03 0.23
C THR A 193 27.49 33.25 -0.44
N VAL A 194 27.72 34.43 -0.93
CA VAL A 194 29.01 34.81 -1.56
C VAL A 194 29.68 35.85 -0.71
N ASN A 195 30.97 35.65 -0.39
CA ASN A 195 31.77 36.64 0.29
C ASN A 195 32.04 37.84 -0.61
N ASP A 196 32.48 38.93 -0.04
CA ASP A 196 32.86 40.13 -0.80
C ASP A 196 33.87 39.77 -1.89
N VAL A 197 33.58 40.21 -3.12
CA VAL A 197 34.46 40.03 -4.28
C VAL A 197 35.00 41.38 -4.71
N THR A 198 36.31 41.44 -4.90
CA THR A 198 37.03 42.66 -5.31
C THR A 198 37.45 42.55 -6.77
N SER A 199 37.75 43.69 -7.40
CA SER A 199 38.20 43.75 -8.81
C SER A 199 39.54 43.03 -9.04
N ASP A 200 40.34 42.82 -7.98
CA ASP A 200 41.62 42.07 -8.01
C ASP A 200 41.50 40.63 -7.48
N ALA A 201 40.24 40.14 -7.24
CA ALA A 201 40.05 38.80 -6.77
C ALA A 201 40.50 37.74 -7.79
N THR A 202 41.00 36.63 -7.31
CA THR A 202 41.36 35.45 -8.12
C THR A 202 40.42 34.27 -7.92
N GLN A 203 39.61 34.35 -6.87
CA GLN A 203 38.61 33.34 -6.53
C GLN A 203 37.33 34.02 -6.04
N VAL A 204 36.21 33.36 -6.28
CA VAL A 204 34.92 33.60 -5.62
C VAL A 204 34.74 32.55 -4.53
N THR A 205 34.53 33.02 -3.30
CA THR A 205 34.37 32.15 -2.12
C THR A 205 33.04 32.39 -1.43
N GLY A 206 32.56 31.40 -0.67
CA GLY A 206 31.32 31.51 0.06
C GLY A 206 30.89 30.23 0.71
N GLN A 207 29.58 30.15 0.99
CA GLN A 207 28.92 28.96 1.54
C GLN A 207 27.73 28.57 0.74
N ALA A 208 27.54 27.27 0.64
CA ALA A 208 26.36 26.61 0.02
C ALA A 208 26.08 25.33 0.79
N GLU A 209 25.04 24.61 0.42
CA GLU A 209 24.76 23.31 0.98
C GLU A 209 25.93 22.36 0.75
N PRO A 210 26.39 21.62 1.80
CA PRO A 210 27.49 20.67 1.68
C PRO A 210 27.23 19.64 0.56
N GLY A 211 28.21 19.45 -0.31
CA GLY A 211 28.11 18.52 -1.45
C GLY A 211 27.51 19.14 -2.71
N SER A 212 26.77 20.25 -2.60
CA SER A 212 26.16 20.89 -3.79
C SER A 212 27.23 21.42 -4.77
N THR A 213 26.89 21.44 -6.04
CA THR A 213 27.69 22.07 -7.09
C THR A 213 27.30 23.54 -7.20
N VAL A 214 28.26 24.43 -6.85
CA VAL A 214 28.06 25.88 -7.01
C VAL A 214 28.49 26.31 -8.40
N THR A 215 27.62 27.03 -9.09
CA THR A 215 27.91 27.65 -10.39
C THR A 215 27.99 29.18 -10.21
N VAL A 216 29.09 29.74 -10.58
CA VAL A 216 29.31 31.20 -10.63
C VAL A 216 29.23 31.66 -12.07
N THR A 217 28.41 32.67 -12.35
CA THR A 217 28.34 33.34 -13.65
C THR A 217 28.91 34.72 -13.53
N PHE A 218 29.92 35.01 -14.35
CA PHE A 218 30.65 36.29 -14.39
C PHE A 218 29.96 37.30 -15.34
N PRO A 219 30.30 38.59 -15.26
CA PRO A 219 29.66 39.65 -16.03
C PRO A 219 29.69 39.43 -17.54
N ASP A 220 30.74 38.79 -18.04
CA ASP A 220 30.93 38.48 -19.47
C ASP A 220 30.12 37.25 -19.93
N GLY A 221 29.35 36.60 -19.00
CA GLY A 221 28.58 35.39 -19.24
C GLY A 221 29.39 34.10 -19.10
N THR A 222 30.69 34.18 -18.80
CA THR A 222 31.50 33.00 -18.49
C THR A 222 31.01 32.35 -17.19
N THR A 223 31.10 31.03 -17.10
CA THR A 223 30.74 30.29 -15.89
C THR A 223 31.91 29.47 -15.37
N ALA A 224 31.97 29.34 -14.06
CA ALA A 224 32.86 28.39 -13.37
C ALA A 224 32.10 27.65 -12.29
N THR A 225 32.50 26.42 -12.02
CA THR A 225 31.85 25.57 -11.03
C THR A 225 32.82 25.03 -10.01
N GLY A 226 32.32 24.75 -8.81
CA GLY A 226 33.04 24.07 -7.74
C GLY A 226 32.06 23.40 -6.79
N THR A 227 32.54 22.45 -5.99
CA THR A 227 31.72 21.75 -5.01
C THR A 227 31.90 22.33 -3.62
N ALA A 228 30.82 22.55 -2.91
CA ALA A 228 30.85 22.92 -1.50
C ALA A 228 31.36 21.72 -0.67
N ASN A 229 32.34 21.94 0.20
CA ASN A 229 32.89 20.89 1.04
C ASN A 229 31.88 20.46 2.15
N ASP A 230 32.30 19.48 2.99
CA ASP A 230 31.43 18.96 4.08
C ASP A 230 31.02 20.04 5.12
N GLN A 231 31.68 21.19 5.13
CA GLN A 231 31.36 22.34 5.99
C GLN A 231 30.58 23.42 5.23
N GLY A 232 30.21 23.16 3.98
CA GLY A 232 29.49 24.07 3.10
C GLY A 232 30.34 25.13 2.44
N ASN A 233 31.68 25.16 2.63
CA ASN A 233 32.53 26.18 2.04
C ASN A 233 32.90 25.85 0.60
N PHE A 234 32.84 26.83 -0.29
CA PHE A 234 33.34 26.73 -1.65
C PHE A 234 34.41 27.81 -1.95
N ALA A 235 35.30 27.50 -2.89
CA ALA A 235 36.27 28.43 -3.48
C ALA A 235 36.39 28.07 -4.97
N ILE A 236 36.03 29.00 -5.84
CA ILE A 236 35.97 28.81 -7.28
C ILE A 236 36.90 29.80 -7.95
N ASP A 237 37.88 29.29 -8.68
CA ASP A 237 38.83 30.12 -9.41
C ASP A 237 38.12 30.95 -10.50
N ILE A 238 38.51 32.23 -10.60
CA ILE A 238 38.03 33.10 -11.69
C ILE A 238 38.77 32.66 -12.97
N PRO A 239 38.06 32.32 -14.04
CA PRO A 239 38.66 31.84 -15.28
C PRO A 239 39.62 32.86 -15.89
N THR A 240 40.73 32.37 -16.47
CA THR A 240 41.70 33.22 -17.15
C THR A 240 41.02 34.01 -18.29
N GLY A 241 41.16 35.33 -18.26
CA GLY A 241 40.56 36.23 -19.25
C GLY A 241 39.27 36.88 -18.80
N VAL A 242 38.69 36.47 -17.66
CA VAL A 242 37.63 37.22 -17.00
C VAL A 242 38.28 38.36 -16.21
N GLU A 243 37.91 39.60 -16.51
CA GLU A 243 38.28 40.78 -15.77
C GLU A 243 37.08 41.30 -15.00
N LEU A 244 37.27 41.69 -13.76
CA LEU A 244 36.21 42.20 -12.89
C LEU A 244 36.39 43.69 -12.68
N GLU A 245 35.34 44.46 -12.94
CA GLU A 245 35.32 45.91 -12.69
C GLU A 245 34.35 46.21 -11.52
N GLY A 246 34.65 47.28 -10.79
CA GLY A 246 33.79 47.71 -9.69
C GLY A 246 32.40 48.06 -10.15
N GLY A 247 31.36 47.56 -9.45
CA GLY A 247 29.98 47.75 -9.76
C GLY A 247 29.33 46.66 -10.64
N GLU A 248 30.13 45.74 -11.16
CA GLU A 248 29.61 44.59 -11.90
C GLU A 248 28.98 43.57 -10.98
N GLU A 249 28.10 42.75 -11.51
CA GLU A 249 27.40 41.72 -10.75
C GLU A 249 27.89 40.35 -11.12
N ILE A 250 28.09 39.52 -10.09
CA ILE A 250 28.40 38.10 -10.16
C ILE A 250 27.16 37.35 -9.64
N LEU A 251 26.73 36.32 -10.36
CA LEU A 251 25.60 35.49 -9.99
C LEU A 251 26.11 34.14 -9.51
N ALA A 252 25.49 33.59 -8.46
CA ALA A 252 25.81 32.25 -7.96
C ALA A 252 24.53 31.44 -7.70
N THR A 253 24.57 30.17 -8.08
CA THR A 253 23.54 29.17 -7.78
C THR A 253 24.20 27.91 -7.20
N ALA A 254 23.45 27.15 -6.40
CA ALA A 254 23.83 25.83 -5.94
C ALA A 254 22.89 24.78 -6.55
N THR A 255 23.42 23.64 -6.94
CA THR A 255 22.66 22.53 -7.49
C THR A 255 23.03 21.25 -6.72
N ASP A 256 22.02 20.52 -6.25
CA ASP A 256 22.22 19.24 -5.56
C ASP A 256 22.56 18.09 -6.53
N ASP A 257 22.74 16.89 -6.00
CA ASP A 257 23.05 15.69 -6.79
C ASP A 257 21.84 15.20 -7.64
N ASN A 258 20.63 15.64 -7.30
CA ASN A 258 19.39 15.29 -8.02
C ASN A 258 19.07 16.30 -9.15
N GLY A 259 19.84 17.39 -9.24
CA GLY A 259 19.70 18.42 -10.28
C GLY A 259 18.76 19.56 -9.89
N ASN A 260 18.30 19.63 -8.64
CA ASN A 260 17.51 20.75 -8.17
C ASN A 260 18.42 21.96 -7.94
N THR A 261 18.06 23.09 -8.50
CA THR A 261 18.90 24.31 -8.48
C THR A 261 18.24 25.39 -7.63
N SER A 262 19.05 26.00 -6.77
CA SER A 262 18.67 27.08 -5.86
C SER A 262 18.23 28.35 -6.57
N LYS A 263 17.64 29.26 -5.82
CA LYS A 263 17.54 30.67 -6.23
C LYS A 263 18.94 31.25 -6.42
N THR A 264 19.04 32.25 -7.32
CA THR A 264 20.28 32.95 -7.61
C THR A 264 20.62 33.94 -6.51
N THR A 265 21.87 33.92 -6.04
CA THR A 265 22.48 35.02 -5.26
C THR A 265 23.21 35.96 -6.20
N THR A 266 23.05 37.24 -6.00
CA THR A 266 23.80 38.30 -6.72
C THR A 266 24.75 38.99 -5.73
N THR A 267 26.01 39.17 -6.12
CA THR A 267 27.00 39.96 -5.39
C THR A 267 27.59 41.01 -6.34
N THR A 268 27.89 42.20 -5.82
CA THR A 268 28.46 43.28 -6.59
C THR A 268 29.95 43.33 -6.34
N VAL A 269 30.75 43.46 -7.40
CA VAL A 269 32.20 43.59 -7.33
C VAL A 269 32.57 44.97 -6.74
N THR A 270 33.46 44.95 -5.71
CA THR A 270 34.00 46.18 -5.12
C THR A 270 35.30 46.57 -5.84
N ASP A 271 35.37 47.84 -6.30
CA ASP A 271 36.59 48.35 -6.89
C ASP A 271 37.66 48.58 -5.82
N THR A 272 38.85 47.99 -6.04
CA THR A 272 40.03 48.15 -5.19
C THR A 272 41.17 48.84 -5.94
N THR A 273 40.98 49.13 -7.22
CA THR A 273 41.98 49.83 -8.03
C THR A 273 41.88 51.35 -7.83
N ALA A 274 42.98 51.97 -7.41
CA ALA A 274 43.08 53.42 -7.20
C ALA A 274 43.64 54.12 -8.44
#